data_30cc151018f860834101bce01df4f608
#
_entry.id   30cc151018f860834101bce01df4f608
#
_cell.length_a   1.000
_cell.length_b   1.000
_cell.length_c   1.000
_cell.angle_alpha   90.00
_cell.angle_beta   90.00
_cell.angle_gamma   90.00
#
_symmetry.space_group_name_H-M   'P 1'
#
loop_
_entity.id
_entity.type
_entity.pdbx_description
1 polymer ?
#
loop_
_entity_poly.entity_id
_entity_poly.type
_entity_poly.pdbx_seq_one_letter_code
_entity_poly.pdbx_strand_id
1 'polypeptide(L)'
;RRLLFVIFYVVVFTFFSFAQNAIVTENANAGNPISEWGVPDFRDNRIAGFANKMSLSRGETVRFKINVQSGANYTLRIYRIGYYGGNGARLMANLGTLSGTVQPSGISDPSTGSLDCGNWSESATWAIPGSAVSGLYIAKIERSGGGSNHIAFIVRNDASNSDLYLQFPDATWQAYNGYGGNSMYD
;
A
#
# COMPACT_ATOMS: atom_id res chain seq x y z
N ARG A 1 16.76 -67.60 -35.19
CA ARG A 1 17.17 -66.38 -34.50
C ARG A 1 16.00 -65.44 -34.57
N ARG A 2 15.27 -65.29 -33.46
CA ARG A 2 14.18 -64.27 -33.33
C ARG A 2 14.79 -63.00 -32.72
N LEU A 3 14.71 -61.90 -33.44
CA LEU A 3 15.13 -60.58 -32.98
C LEU A 3 13.98 -59.99 -32.17
N LEU A 4 14.16 -59.84 -30.87
CA LEU A 4 13.23 -59.11 -30.02
C LEU A 4 13.52 -57.61 -30.18
N PHE A 5 12.59 -56.87 -30.78
CA PHE A 5 12.58 -55.41 -30.74
C PHE A 5 11.97 -54.96 -29.40
N VAL A 6 12.78 -54.46 -28.51
CA VAL A 6 12.32 -53.78 -27.32
C VAL A 6 12.06 -52.30 -27.69
N ILE A 7 10.79 -51.94 -27.82
CA ILE A 7 10.37 -50.56 -28.03
C ILE A 7 10.41 -49.88 -26.65
N PHE A 8 11.40 -49.01 -26.45
CA PHE A 8 11.47 -48.13 -25.28
C PHE A 8 10.51 -46.96 -25.46
N TYR A 9 9.33 -47.01 -24.83
CA TYR A 9 8.41 -45.89 -24.77
C TYR A 9 8.99 -44.88 -23.76
N VAL A 10 9.65 -43.82 -24.26
CA VAL A 10 10.00 -42.65 -23.44
C VAL A 10 8.73 -41.81 -23.32
N VAL A 11 8.05 -41.96 -22.18
CA VAL A 11 6.95 -41.05 -21.82
C VAL A 11 7.57 -39.72 -21.34
N VAL A 12 7.66 -38.78 -22.26
CA VAL A 12 8.04 -37.41 -21.92
C VAL A 12 6.84 -36.75 -21.21
N PHE A 13 6.84 -36.76 -19.89
CA PHE A 13 5.95 -35.91 -19.10
C PHE A 13 6.42 -34.46 -19.27
N THR A 14 5.82 -33.74 -20.18
CA THR A 14 5.90 -32.26 -20.20
C THR A 14 5.12 -31.73 -19.00
N PHE A 15 5.82 -31.46 -17.92
CA PHE A 15 5.25 -30.64 -16.85
C PHE A 15 5.04 -29.24 -17.42
N PHE A 16 3.79 -28.93 -17.80
CA PHE A 16 3.39 -27.55 -17.98
C PHE A 16 3.43 -26.90 -16.60
N SER A 17 4.57 -26.32 -16.26
CA SER A 17 4.67 -25.44 -15.11
C SER A 17 3.89 -24.17 -15.49
N PHE A 18 2.60 -24.14 -15.22
CA PHE A 18 1.87 -22.88 -15.20
C PHE A 18 2.51 -22.06 -14.10
N ALA A 19 3.31 -21.06 -14.47
CA ALA A 19 3.80 -20.09 -13.52
C ALA A 19 2.56 -19.47 -12.86
N GLN A 20 2.28 -19.88 -11.63
CA GLN A 20 1.10 -19.40 -10.92
C GLN A 20 1.21 -17.88 -10.81
N ASN A 21 0.16 -17.16 -11.23
CA ASN A 21 0.13 -15.71 -11.17
C ASN A 21 0.41 -15.24 -9.73
N ALA A 22 1.44 -14.42 -9.55
CA ALA A 22 1.88 -13.96 -8.23
C ALA A 22 0.75 -13.30 -7.41
N ILE A 23 -0.20 -12.64 -8.08
CA ILE A 23 -1.35 -12.00 -7.43
C ILE A 23 -2.33 -13.06 -6.92
N VAL A 24 -2.56 -14.14 -7.69
CA VAL A 24 -3.42 -15.25 -7.27
C VAL A 24 -2.81 -15.95 -6.05
N THR A 25 -1.51 -16.24 -6.11
CA THR A 25 -0.77 -16.84 -4.98
C THR A 25 -0.82 -15.96 -3.74
N GLU A 26 -0.61 -14.65 -3.90
CA GLU A 26 -0.66 -13.70 -2.78
C GLU A 26 -2.07 -13.65 -2.17
N ASN A 27 -3.12 -13.58 -2.98
CA ASN A 27 -4.51 -13.52 -2.52
C ASN A 27 -5.01 -14.84 -1.89
N ALA A 28 -4.31 -15.94 -2.05
CA ALA A 28 -4.60 -17.22 -1.39
C ALA A 28 -4.11 -17.28 0.06
N ASN A 29 -3.27 -16.32 0.49
CA ASN A 29 -2.86 -16.23 1.89
C ASN A 29 -4.01 -15.78 2.78
N ALA A 30 -3.89 -16.05 4.09
CA ALA A 30 -4.82 -15.54 5.08
C ALA A 30 -4.76 -14.01 5.14
N GLY A 31 -5.91 -13.36 5.08
CA GLY A 31 -6.05 -11.92 5.27
C GLY A 31 -6.33 -11.53 6.72
N ASN A 32 -6.32 -10.24 6.97
CA ASN A 32 -6.68 -9.64 8.26
C ASN A 32 -8.11 -9.10 8.20
N PRO A 33 -8.90 -9.24 9.27
CA PRO A 33 -10.26 -8.73 9.31
C PRO A 33 -10.29 -7.20 9.23
N ILE A 34 -11.39 -6.64 8.72
CA ILE A 34 -11.57 -5.18 8.54
C ILE A 34 -11.34 -4.39 9.83
N SER A 35 -11.61 -4.98 11.00
CA SER A 35 -11.37 -4.36 12.32
C SER A 35 -9.90 -4.04 12.56
N GLU A 36 -8.97 -4.75 11.91
CA GLU A 36 -7.53 -4.50 12.06
C GLU A 36 -7.02 -3.42 11.11
N TRP A 37 -7.51 -3.34 9.89
CA TRP A 37 -6.99 -2.42 8.87
C TRP A 37 -7.95 -1.28 8.53
N GLY A 38 -9.24 -1.40 8.82
CA GLY A 38 -10.20 -0.33 8.59
C GLY A 38 -9.98 0.89 9.50
N VAL A 39 -10.48 2.03 9.09
CA VAL A 39 -10.55 3.27 9.90
C VAL A 39 -12.00 3.70 10.03
N PRO A 40 -12.44 4.14 11.23
CA PRO A 40 -13.83 4.54 11.46
C PRO A 40 -14.17 5.87 10.80
N ASP A 41 -13.20 6.77 10.67
CA ASP A 41 -13.35 8.09 10.09
C ASP A 41 -12.10 8.48 9.30
N PHE A 42 -12.24 8.60 7.99
CA PHE A 42 -11.16 9.00 7.09
C PHE A 42 -10.87 10.51 7.11
N ARG A 43 -11.66 11.30 7.85
CA ARG A 43 -11.47 12.76 8.04
C ARG A 43 -10.85 13.11 9.40
N ASP A 44 -10.26 12.12 10.07
CA ASP A 44 -9.68 12.34 11.40
C ASP A 44 -8.37 13.13 11.30
N ASN A 45 -8.46 14.42 11.62
CA ASN A 45 -7.32 15.34 11.57
C ASN A 45 -6.37 15.22 12.79
N ARG A 46 -6.67 14.35 13.77
CA ARG A 46 -5.77 14.12 14.91
C ARG A 46 -4.48 13.41 14.49
N ILE A 47 -4.54 12.68 13.39
CA ILE A 47 -3.39 12.10 12.71
C ILE A 47 -3.65 12.11 11.20
N ALA A 48 -2.76 12.72 10.44
CA ALA A 48 -2.85 12.80 8.99
C ALA A 48 -1.47 12.62 8.37
N GLY A 49 -1.41 12.14 7.15
CA GLY A 49 -0.11 11.95 6.48
C GLY A 49 -0.25 11.53 5.03
N PHE A 50 0.89 11.51 4.36
CA PHE A 50 1.01 11.10 2.97
C PHE A 50 2.35 10.42 2.69
N ALA A 51 2.40 9.66 1.61
CA ALA A 51 3.63 9.08 1.09
C ALA A 51 4.33 10.09 0.17
N ASN A 52 5.66 10.12 0.20
CA ASN A 52 6.45 11.01 -0.66
C ASN A 52 6.28 10.74 -2.16
N LYS A 53 5.80 9.53 -2.51
CA LYS A 53 5.44 9.12 -3.87
C LYS A 53 4.14 8.31 -3.83
N MET A 54 3.22 8.57 -4.74
CA MET A 54 2.00 7.79 -4.89
C MET A 54 2.26 6.38 -5.42
N SER A 55 3.37 6.16 -6.12
CA SER A 55 3.70 4.92 -6.80
C SER A 55 5.21 4.65 -6.77
N LEU A 56 5.59 3.44 -6.34
CA LEU A 56 6.97 3.01 -6.17
C LEU A 56 7.14 1.61 -6.78
N SER A 57 8.35 1.31 -7.24
CA SER A 57 8.72 -0.05 -7.65
C SER A 57 9.11 -0.91 -6.44
N ARG A 58 9.03 -2.22 -6.61
CA ARG A 58 9.60 -3.17 -5.64
C ARG A 58 11.08 -2.86 -5.41
N GLY A 59 11.55 -2.97 -4.16
CA GLY A 59 12.92 -2.64 -3.76
C GLY A 59 13.16 -1.16 -3.47
N GLU A 60 12.23 -0.26 -3.81
CA GLU A 60 12.32 1.14 -3.40
C GLU A 60 11.89 1.33 -1.93
N THR A 61 12.16 2.50 -1.37
CA THR A 61 11.75 2.87 -0.02
C THR A 61 10.66 3.94 -0.08
N VAL A 62 9.48 3.62 0.45
CA VAL A 62 8.44 4.62 0.69
C VAL A 62 8.77 5.40 1.97
N ARG A 63 8.56 6.72 1.90
CA ARG A 63 8.79 7.66 3.00
C ARG A 63 7.47 8.32 3.35
N PHE A 64 7.13 8.31 4.61
CA PHE A 64 5.88 8.88 5.12
C PHE A 64 6.16 10.18 5.85
N LYS A 65 5.36 11.19 5.55
CA LYS A 65 5.28 12.45 6.28
C LYS A 65 3.97 12.44 7.04
N ILE A 66 4.04 12.46 8.37
CA ILE A 66 2.89 12.26 9.24
C ILE A 66 2.86 13.37 10.27
N ASN A 67 1.72 14.05 10.35
CA ASN A 67 1.40 15.00 11.40
C ASN A 67 0.58 14.32 12.48
N VAL A 68 1.03 14.38 13.72
CA VAL A 68 0.34 13.80 14.88
C VAL A 68 0.01 14.88 15.87
N GLN A 69 -1.27 15.14 16.08
CA GLN A 69 -1.72 16.14 17.03
C GLN A 69 -1.11 15.90 18.43
N SER A 70 -0.59 16.96 19.03
CA SER A 70 0.10 16.93 20.32
C SER A 70 1.40 16.10 20.37
N GLY A 71 1.93 15.65 19.22
CA GLY A 71 3.14 14.84 19.19
C GLY A 71 3.01 13.48 19.89
N ALA A 72 1.78 12.98 20.04
CA ALA A 72 1.54 11.68 20.68
C ALA A 72 2.15 10.53 19.88
N ASN A 73 2.50 9.44 20.56
CA ASN A 73 2.93 8.22 19.85
C ASN A 73 1.84 7.70 18.94
N TYR A 74 2.24 6.98 17.90
CA TYR A 74 1.33 6.32 16.96
C TYR A 74 1.88 4.97 16.50
N THR A 75 1.02 4.10 16.03
CA THR A 75 1.43 2.85 15.35
C THR A 75 1.32 3.03 13.85
N LEU A 76 2.20 2.33 13.11
CA LEU A 76 2.17 2.28 11.65
C LEU A 76 2.23 0.83 11.20
N ARG A 77 1.21 0.41 10.43
CA ARG A 77 1.10 -0.93 9.87
C ARG A 77 0.83 -0.82 8.37
N ILE A 78 1.52 -1.62 7.58
CA ILE A 78 1.37 -1.64 6.12
C ILE A 78 0.52 -2.84 5.74
N TYR A 79 -0.54 -2.61 5.00
CA TYR A 79 -1.41 -3.64 4.46
C TYR A 79 -1.42 -3.58 2.93
N ARG A 80 -1.47 -4.73 2.29
CA ARG A 80 -1.78 -4.85 0.87
C ARG A 80 -3.27 -5.13 0.72
N ILE A 81 -3.92 -4.38 -0.15
CA ILE A 81 -5.34 -4.60 -0.49
C ILE A 81 -5.45 -5.72 -1.51
N GLY A 82 -6.38 -6.64 -1.29
CA GLY A 82 -6.61 -7.80 -2.13
C GLY A 82 -7.80 -8.63 -1.66
N TYR A 83 -8.02 -9.79 -2.28
CA TYR A 83 -9.18 -10.61 -1.93
C TYR A 83 -9.04 -11.32 -0.57
N TYR A 84 -7.95 -12.05 -0.34
CA TYR A 84 -7.60 -12.75 0.91
C TYR A 84 -8.77 -13.47 1.59
N GLY A 85 -9.52 -14.27 0.80
CA GLY A 85 -10.68 -14.99 1.30
C GLY A 85 -11.86 -14.10 1.74
N GLY A 86 -11.94 -12.86 1.23
CA GLY A 86 -12.97 -11.88 1.57
C GLY A 86 -12.57 -10.90 2.67
N ASN A 87 -11.38 -11.04 3.28
CA ASN A 87 -10.91 -10.12 4.33
C ASN A 87 -10.50 -8.73 3.80
N GLY A 88 -10.23 -8.60 2.51
CA GLY A 88 -9.96 -7.32 1.84
C GLY A 88 -8.53 -6.81 1.97
N ALA A 89 -7.77 -7.19 2.99
CA ALA A 89 -6.39 -6.79 3.17
C ALA A 89 -5.56 -7.83 3.92
N ARG A 90 -4.22 -7.75 3.76
CA ARG A 90 -3.24 -8.56 4.48
C ARG A 90 -2.13 -7.69 5.03
N LEU A 91 -1.74 -7.91 6.28
CA LEU A 91 -0.61 -7.23 6.92
C LEU A 91 0.70 -7.64 6.25
N MET A 92 1.43 -6.66 5.74
CA MET A 92 2.73 -6.83 5.08
C MET A 92 3.89 -6.42 5.96
N ALA A 93 3.70 -5.41 6.82
CA ALA A 93 4.69 -4.97 7.78
C ALA A 93 4.03 -4.27 8.98
N ASN A 94 4.64 -4.44 10.15
CA ASN A 94 4.29 -3.70 11.35
C ASN A 94 5.53 -2.94 11.82
N LEU A 95 5.52 -1.63 11.72
CA LEU A 95 6.61 -0.76 12.15
C LEU A 95 6.58 -0.46 13.65
N GLY A 96 5.58 -0.99 14.35
CA GLY A 96 5.42 -0.81 15.79
C GLY A 96 4.94 0.59 16.19
N THR A 97 5.30 0.98 17.40
CA THR A 97 4.98 2.30 17.96
C THR A 97 6.12 3.27 17.69
N LEU A 98 5.77 4.42 17.13
CA LEU A 98 6.67 5.48 16.73
C LEU A 98 6.33 6.76 17.50
N SER A 99 7.32 7.59 17.73
CA SER A 99 7.11 8.94 18.32
C SER A 99 6.47 9.84 17.28
N GLY A 100 5.37 10.47 17.66
CA GLY A 100 4.68 11.46 16.82
C GLY A 100 5.37 12.82 16.82
N THR A 101 5.14 13.56 15.77
CA THR A 101 5.61 14.93 15.60
C THR A 101 4.45 15.81 15.15
N VAL A 102 4.33 17.00 15.77
CA VAL A 102 3.50 18.06 15.20
C VAL A 102 4.27 18.70 14.06
N GLN A 103 3.75 18.54 12.86
CA GLN A 103 4.36 19.13 11.68
C GLN A 103 4.04 20.63 11.56
N PRO A 104 4.86 21.40 10.85
CA PRO A 104 4.54 22.80 10.58
C PRO A 104 3.25 22.93 9.76
N SER A 105 2.61 24.08 9.82
CA SER A 105 1.50 24.38 8.92
C SER A 105 1.93 24.22 7.46
N GLY A 106 1.04 23.68 6.64
CA GLY A 106 1.25 23.66 5.19
C GLY A 106 1.33 25.05 4.62
N ILE A 107 1.92 25.17 3.45
CA ILE A 107 2.06 26.43 2.70
C ILE A 107 0.77 26.62 1.89
N SER A 108 0.01 27.64 2.20
CA SER A 108 -1.22 27.97 1.49
C SER A 108 -0.95 28.90 0.30
N ASP A 109 -1.53 28.59 -0.85
CA ASP A 109 -1.61 29.49 -2.00
C ASP A 109 -2.99 30.13 -2.03
N PRO A 110 -3.13 31.42 -1.70
CA PRO A 110 -4.43 32.07 -1.64
C PRO A 110 -5.08 32.26 -3.03
N SER A 111 -4.32 32.14 -4.11
CA SER A 111 -4.85 32.30 -5.47
C SER A 111 -5.58 31.05 -5.96
N THR A 112 -5.20 29.88 -5.46
CA THR A 112 -5.77 28.57 -5.84
C THR A 112 -6.52 27.90 -4.70
N GLY A 113 -6.36 28.36 -3.46
CA GLY A 113 -6.87 27.70 -2.25
C GLY A 113 -6.10 26.40 -1.90
N SER A 114 -5.03 26.06 -2.63
CA SER A 114 -4.27 24.85 -2.38
C SER A 114 -3.41 24.94 -1.12
N LEU A 115 -3.22 23.79 -0.47
CA LEU A 115 -2.33 23.63 0.70
C LEU A 115 -1.24 22.63 0.37
N ASP A 116 0.03 23.09 0.35
CA ASP A 116 1.20 22.23 0.16
C ASP A 116 1.83 21.86 1.50
N CYS A 117 1.82 20.58 1.85
CA CYS A 117 2.48 20.02 3.04
C CYS A 117 3.86 19.44 2.72
N GLY A 118 4.46 19.80 1.60
CA GLY A 118 5.81 19.39 1.20
C GLY A 118 6.90 19.78 2.19
N ASN A 119 6.64 20.81 3.03
CA ASN A 119 7.53 21.27 4.10
C ASN A 119 7.54 20.34 5.34
N TRP A 120 6.70 19.31 5.41
CA TRP A 120 6.74 18.35 6.51
C TRP A 120 7.99 17.50 6.48
N SER A 121 8.53 17.18 7.65
CA SER A 121 9.65 16.23 7.80
C SER A 121 9.20 14.79 7.64
N GLU A 122 10.13 13.92 7.28
CA GLU A 122 9.89 12.47 7.23
C GLU A 122 9.67 11.93 8.66
N SER A 123 8.65 11.12 8.84
CA SER A 123 8.26 10.53 10.11
C SER A 123 8.58 9.03 10.19
N ALA A 124 8.50 8.33 9.08
CA ALA A 124 8.75 6.90 9.01
C ALA A 124 9.11 6.48 7.57
N THR A 125 9.77 5.34 7.44
CA THR A 125 10.11 4.74 6.16
C THR A 125 9.82 3.25 6.15
N TRP A 126 9.52 2.70 4.97
CA TRP A 126 9.42 1.27 4.76
C TRP A 126 10.14 0.88 3.48
N ALA A 127 11.15 0.02 3.61
CA ALA A 127 11.82 -0.60 2.45
C ALA A 127 10.89 -1.67 1.88
N ILE A 128 10.39 -1.43 0.67
CA ILE A 128 9.50 -2.35 -0.04
C ILE A 128 10.31 -3.59 -0.42
N PRO A 129 9.93 -4.81 0.03
CA PRO A 129 10.67 -6.01 -0.35
C PRO A 129 10.73 -6.19 -1.87
N GLY A 130 11.85 -6.67 -2.40
CA GLY A 130 11.96 -7.02 -3.82
C GLY A 130 11.00 -8.13 -4.26
N SER A 131 10.51 -8.93 -3.30
CA SER A 131 9.48 -9.96 -3.49
C SER A 131 8.05 -9.45 -3.32
N ALA A 132 7.85 -8.17 -2.99
CA ALA A 132 6.51 -7.62 -2.80
C ALA A 132 5.65 -7.80 -4.05
N VAL A 133 4.40 -8.20 -3.89
CA VAL A 133 3.47 -8.35 -4.99
C VAL A 133 2.83 -7.00 -5.31
N SER A 134 2.80 -6.62 -6.59
CA SER A 134 2.21 -5.36 -7.03
C SER A 134 0.75 -5.20 -6.60
N GLY A 135 0.33 -3.96 -6.40
CA GLY A 135 -1.04 -3.63 -6.00
C GLY A 135 -1.15 -2.35 -5.19
N LEU A 136 -2.35 -2.12 -4.66
CA LEU A 136 -2.61 -1.04 -3.72
C LEU A 136 -2.15 -1.45 -2.33
N TYR A 137 -1.43 -0.57 -1.69
CA TYR A 137 -1.01 -0.68 -0.30
C TYR A 137 -1.57 0.50 0.49
N ILE A 138 -1.86 0.26 1.75
CA ILE A 138 -2.22 1.30 2.70
C ILE A 138 -1.30 1.23 3.92
N ALA A 139 -0.80 2.37 4.35
CA ALA A 139 -0.24 2.51 5.67
C ALA A 139 -1.36 2.97 6.61
N LYS A 140 -1.79 2.09 7.52
CA LYS A 140 -2.69 2.47 8.61
C LYS A 140 -1.85 3.13 9.69
N ILE A 141 -2.17 4.37 9.99
CA ILE A 141 -1.60 5.14 11.09
C ILE A 141 -2.66 5.30 12.18
N GLU A 142 -2.28 5.05 13.43
CA GLU A 142 -3.20 5.06 14.58
C GLU A 142 -2.54 5.71 15.77
N ARG A 143 -3.08 6.86 16.20
CA ARG A 143 -2.57 7.68 17.28
C ARG A 143 -2.93 7.09 18.64
N SER A 144 -2.00 7.10 19.57
CA SER A 144 -2.26 6.79 20.97
C SER A 144 -3.26 7.80 21.57
N GLY A 145 -4.32 7.28 22.15
CA GLY A 145 -5.42 8.11 22.66
C GLY A 145 -6.48 8.44 21.61
N GLY A 146 -6.49 7.74 20.49
CA GLY A 146 -7.52 7.82 19.46
C GLY A 146 -7.13 8.67 18.25
N GLY A 147 -7.78 8.38 17.14
CA GLY A 147 -7.50 8.92 15.83
C GLY A 147 -6.75 7.93 14.96
N SER A 148 -7.26 7.72 13.74
CA SER A 148 -6.62 6.83 12.76
C SER A 148 -6.89 7.30 11.34
N ASN A 149 -5.97 6.98 10.44
CA ASN A 149 -6.12 7.31 9.03
C ASN A 149 -5.37 6.30 8.15
N HIS A 150 -5.61 6.37 6.85
CA HIS A 150 -4.90 5.61 5.83
C HIS A 150 -4.04 6.53 4.97
N ILE A 151 -2.85 6.05 4.63
CA ILE A 151 -2.01 6.62 3.57
C ILE A 151 -1.93 5.59 2.46
N ALA A 152 -2.56 5.88 1.33
CA ALA A 152 -2.56 4.98 0.17
C ALA A 152 -1.30 5.20 -0.69
N PHE A 153 -0.74 4.11 -1.22
CA PHE A 153 0.33 4.13 -2.20
C PHE A 153 0.32 2.84 -3.03
N ILE A 154 0.96 2.89 -4.19
CA ILE A 154 0.97 1.78 -5.15
C ILE A 154 2.36 1.17 -5.20
N VAL A 155 2.44 -0.16 -5.10
CA VAL A 155 3.66 -0.91 -5.40
C VAL A 155 3.55 -1.49 -6.80
N ARG A 156 4.49 -1.13 -7.69
CA ARG A 156 4.53 -1.59 -9.08
C ARG A 156 5.50 -2.75 -9.25
N ASN A 157 5.23 -3.54 -10.28
CA ASN A 157 6.16 -4.50 -10.86
C ASN A 157 6.34 -4.19 -12.34
N ASP A 158 7.24 -3.25 -12.67
CA ASP A 158 7.43 -2.75 -14.02
C ASP A 158 8.02 -3.81 -14.98
N ALA A 159 8.56 -4.91 -14.44
CA ALA A 159 9.04 -6.06 -15.22
C ALA A 159 7.97 -7.13 -15.46
N SER A 160 6.72 -6.90 -15.04
CA SER A 160 5.63 -7.85 -15.23
C SER A 160 5.08 -7.79 -16.66
N ASN A 161 4.81 -8.97 -17.23
CA ASN A 161 4.07 -9.13 -18.50
C ASN A 161 2.63 -9.57 -18.20
N SER A 162 1.95 -8.91 -17.27
CA SER A 162 0.57 -9.23 -16.91
C SER A 162 -0.40 -8.86 -18.02
N ASP A 163 -1.41 -9.70 -18.26
CA ASP A 163 -2.48 -9.45 -19.22
C ASP A 163 -3.44 -8.34 -18.78
N LEU A 164 -3.44 -8.01 -17.48
CA LEU A 164 -4.30 -7.00 -16.89
C LEU A 164 -3.47 -5.89 -16.25
N TYR A 165 -3.84 -4.66 -16.54
CA TYR A 165 -3.33 -3.45 -15.91
C TYR A 165 -4.45 -2.79 -15.10
N LEU A 166 -4.20 -2.51 -13.82
CA LEU A 166 -5.13 -1.81 -12.94
C LEU A 166 -4.60 -0.42 -12.62
N GLN A 167 -5.32 0.60 -13.07
CA GLN A 167 -5.07 1.99 -12.72
C GLN A 167 -5.94 2.42 -11.54
N PHE A 168 -5.32 3.00 -10.51
CA PHE A 168 -6.04 3.59 -9.39
C PHE A 168 -6.35 5.05 -9.63
N PRO A 169 -7.50 5.56 -9.13
CA PRO A 169 -7.97 6.92 -9.36
C PRO A 169 -7.31 7.92 -8.38
N ASP A 170 -5.99 7.95 -8.31
CA ASP A 170 -5.22 8.81 -7.41
C ASP A 170 -5.50 10.32 -7.64
N ALA A 171 -5.66 10.74 -8.88
CA ALA A 171 -6.07 12.11 -9.21
C ALA A 171 -7.45 12.45 -8.62
N THR A 172 -8.39 11.50 -8.64
CA THR A 172 -9.72 11.67 -8.03
C THR A 172 -9.60 11.78 -6.51
N TRP A 173 -8.76 10.97 -5.88
CA TRP A 173 -8.52 11.06 -4.43
C TRP A 173 -7.97 12.44 -4.03
N GLN A 174 -7.06 12.99 -4.82
CA GLN A 174 -6.55 14.34 -4.60
C GLN A 174 -7.63 15.41 -4.79
N ALA A 175 -8.47 15.27 -5.80
CA ALA A 175 -9.56 16.22 -6.08
C ALA A 175 -10.60 16.30 -4.94
N TYR A 176 -10.85 15.17 -4.26
CA TYR A 176 -11.75 15.09 -3.10
C TYR A 176 -11.06 15.29 -1.75
N ASN A 177 -9.74 15.50 -1.74
CA ASN A 177 -9.01 15.71 -0.51
C ASN A 177 -9.31 17.06 0.11
N GLY A 178 -10.10 17.09 1.17
CA GLY A 178 -10.46 18.31 1.91
C GLY A 178 -9.49 18.68 3.04
N TYR A 179 -8.28 18.10 3.09
CA TYR A 179 -7.29 18.49 4.09
C TYR A 179 -6.88 19.96 3.88
N GLY A 180 -6.97 20.75 4.94
CA GLY A 180 -6.71 22.20 4.88
C GLY A 180 -7.98 23.04 4.68
N GLY A 181 -9.13 22.39 4.49
CA GLY A 181 -10.44 23.04 4.45
C GLY A 181 -11.05 23.25 3.08
N ASN A 182 -10.28 23.06 2.00
CA ASN A 182 -10.77 23.16 0.62
C ASN A 182 -10.48 21.88 -0.15
N SER A 183 -11.38 21.51 -1.04
CA SER A 183 -11.18 20.49 -2.07
C SER A 183 -11.23 21.13 -3.45
N MET A 184 -11.01 20.38 -4.52
CA MET A 184 -11.17 20.93 -5.89
C MET A 184 -12.64 21.14 -6.28
N TYR A 185 -13.58 20.80 -5.41
CA TYR A 185 -15.03 20.90 -5.64
C TYR A 185 -15.74 21.88 -4.69
N ASP A 186 -15.00 22.55 -3.80
CA ASP A 186 -15.53 23.54 -2.83
C ASP A 186 -15.21 24.97 -3.24
#